data_ac0f5413cc37f6ec8eee5e6ab30a4243
#
_entry.id   ac0f5413cc37f6ec8eee5e6ab30a4243
#
_cell.length_a   1.000
_cell.length_b   1.000
_cell.length_c   1.000
_cell.angle_alpha   90.00
_cell.angle_beta   90.00
_cell.angle_gamma   90.00
#
_symmetry.space_group_name_H-M   'P 1'
#
loop_
_entity.id
_entity.type
_entity.pdbx_description
1 polymer ?
#
loop_
_entity_poly.entity_id
_entity_poly.type
_entity_poly.pdbx_seq_one_letter_code
_entity_poly.pdbx_strand_id
1 'polypeptide(L)'
;MKKIVSIMLVLILSLSLVSCGKKEKEPEFDPSAKSEGVMTYAEYAAAAIDTEVTVECFVQDHQSWWQDKVTVYCQDPDGAYFLYELPCSEEDSKKLVPGTKIKVHGYKSEWSGEVEIVDSEFWFEDDGTWIATAFDATSLWGKDDLSKHMNKLVTFKGVKVEASNDEGAGFTYKWDGSGSQGDDVYFYVSLNGTSYQFLVESYLRDSSTTVYKAAEGLKVGDTVDLEGYLYWYNGPQMHVIGITSK
;
A
#
# COMPACT_ATOMS: atom_id res chain seq x y z
N MET A 1 -58.76 -76.46 10.42
CA MET A 1 -57.42 -76.02 10.90
C MET A 1 -57.13 -74.66 10.32
N LYS A 2 -57.42 -73.57 11.07
CA LYS A 2 -57.15 -72.21 10.62
C LYS A 2 -56.06 -71.67 11.53
N LYS A 3 -54.90 -71.32 10.95
CA LYS A 3 -53.83 -70.67 11.67
C LYS A 3 -54.07 -69.18 11.68
N ILE A 4 -54.17 -68.66 12.89
CA ILE A 4 -54.24 -67.17 13.17
C ILE A 4 -52.81 -66.70 13.23
N VAL A 5 -52.44 -65.74 12.32
CA VAL A 5 -51.12 -65.03 12.37
C VAL A 5 -51.38 -63.73 13.06
N SER A 6 -50.79 -63.59 14.25
CA SER A 6 -50.82 -62.36 15.04
C SER A 6 -49.78 -61.37 14.49
N ILE A 7 -50.20 -60.24 13.99
CA ILE A 7 -49.30 -59.13 13.56
C ILE A 7 -49.09 -58.25 14.75
N MET A 8 -47.86 -58.26 15.26
CA MET A 8 -47.43 -57.37 16.33
C MET A 8 -46.92 -56.05 15.70
N LEU A 9 -47.69 -54.98 15.91
CA LEU A 9 -47.37 -53.65 15.42
C LEU A 9 -46.38 -52.99 16.39
N VAL A 10 -45.10 -52.91 16.01
CA VAL A 10 -44.05 -52.20 16.79
C VAL A 10 -44.12 -50.72 16.40
N LEU A 11 -44.62 -49.89 17.28
CA LEU A 11 -44.61 -48.43 17.15
C LEU A 11 -43.20 -47.92 17.51
N ILE A 12 -42.39 -47.57 16.47
CA ILE A 12 -41.10 -46.92 16.68
C ILE A 12 -41.35 -45.43 16.83
N LEU A 13 -41.25 -44.93 18.05
CA LEU A 13 -41.25 -43.49 18.36
C LEU A 13 -39.86 -42.94 17.99
N SER A 14 -39.76 -42.30 16.83
CA SER A 14 -38.58 -41.56 16.44
C SER A 14 -38.54 -40.23 17.18
N LEU A 15 -37.75 -40.15 18.27
CA LEU A 15 -37.38 -38.88 18.88
C LEU A 15 -36.43 -38.14 17.90
N SER A 16 -36.97 -37.19 17.16
CA SER A 16 -36.14 -36.22 16.45
C SER A 16 -35.49 -35.25 17.48
N LEU A 17 -34.26 -35.51 17.80
CA LEU A 17 -33.40 -34.53 18.48
C LEU A 17 -33.18 -33.36 17.55
N VAL A 18 -33.95 -32.27 17.76
CA VAL A 18 -33.64 -30.97 17.18
C VAL A 18 -32.38 -30.48 17.88
N SER A 19 -31.22 -30.80 17.27
CA SER A 19 -29.97 -30.17 17.62
C SER A 19 -30.04 -28.71 17.18
N CYS A 20 -30.30 -27.81 18.12
CA CYS A 20 -30.13 -26.38 17.91
C CYS A 20 -28.64 -26.08 17.87
N GLY A 21 -28.00 -26.42 16.73
CA GLY A 21 -26.63 -26.04 16.45
C GLY A 21 -26.59 -24.51 16.37
N LYS A 22 -25.98 -23.85 17.36
CA LYS A 22 -25.47 -22.50 17.19
C LYS A 22 -24.55 -22.60 15.98
N LYS A 23 -24.95 -21.94 14.85
CA LYS A 23 -23.98 -21.63 13.80
C LYS A 23 -22.91 -20.79 14.49
N GLU A 24 -21.74 -21.33 14.70
CA GLU A 24 -20.56 -20.51 14.96
C GLU A 24 -20.47 -19.53 13.80
N LYS A 25 -20.54 -18.23 14.10
CA LYS A 25 -20.26 -17.20 13.14
C LYS A 25 -18.80 -17.45 12.71
N GLU A 26 -18.59 -17.61 11.40
CA GLU A 26 -17.24 -17.54 10.87
C GLU A 26 -16.62 -16.25 11.42
N PRO A 27 -15.34 -16.30 11.86
CA PRO A 27 -14.67 -15.12 12.35
C PRO A 27 -14.76 -14.02 11.29
N GLU A 28 -15.20 -12.85 11.70
CA GLU A 28 -15.24 -11.68 10.82
C GLU A 28 -13.79 -11.35 10.41
N PHE A 29 -13.56 -11.14 9.11
CA PHE A 29 -12.24 -10.79 8.60
C PHE A 29 -11.71 -9.53 9.28
N ASP A 30 -10.52 -9.64 9.88
CA ASP A 30 -9.82 -8.51 10.52
C ASP A 30 -8.50 -8.27 9.77
N PRO A 31 -8.38 -7.17 9.01
CA PRO A 31 -7.17 -6.89 8.24
C PRO A 31 -5.94 -6.55 9.09
N SER A 32 -6.11 -6.29 10.41
CA SER A 32 -4.98 -6.08 11.33
C SER A 32 -4.48 -7.38 11.98
N ALA A 33 -5.23 -8.48 11.86
CA ALA A 33 -4.82 -9.77 12.40
C ALA A 33 -3.54 -10.27 11.73
N LYS A 34 -2.63 -10.83 12.53
CA LYS A 34 -1.35 -11.40 12.07
C LYS A 34 -1.31 -12.90 12.37
N SER A 35 -0.70 -13.66 11.47
CA SER A 35 -0.42 -15.07 11.69
C SER A 35 0.65 -15.27 12.78
N GLU A 36 0.73 -16.49 13.31
CA GLU A 36 1.77 -16.83 14.29
C GLU A 36 3.17 -16.61 13.70
N GLY A 37 4.05 -15.95 14.47
CA GLY A 37 5.43 -15.63 14.09
C GLY A 37 5.57 -14.41 13.14
N VAL A 38 4.48 -13.72 12.85
CA VAL A 38 4.48 -12.48 12.06
C VAL A 38 4.46 -11.27 12.99
N MET A 39 5.31 -10.29 12.71
CA MET A 39 5.39 -9.04 13.48
C MET A 39 4.13 -8.20 13.30
N THR A 40 3.63 -7.60 14.37
CA THR A 40 2.75 -6.44 14.30
C THR A 40 3.50 -5.25 13.70
N TYR A 41 2.79 -4.26 13.17
CA TYR A 41 3.45 -3.04 12.69
C TYR A 41 4.26 -2.34 13.79
N ALA A 42 3.78 -2.35 15.03
CA ALA A 42 4.50 -1.77 16.16
C ALA A 42 5.85 -2.46 16.43
N GLU A 43 5.89 -3.80 16.35
CA GLU A 43 7.13 -4.58 16.49
C GLU A 43 8.08 -4.32 15.31
N TYR A 44 7.57 -4.31 14.07
CA TYR A 44 8.35 -3.93 12.88
C TYR A 44 8.92 -2.51 13.01
N ALA A 45 8.11 -1.54 13.39
CA ALA A 45 8.55 -0.16 13.55
C ALA A 45 9.66 -0.02 14.62
N ALA A 46 9.56 -0.77 15.73
CA ALA A 46 10.54 -0.78 16.81
C ALA A 46 11.80 -1.61 16.51
N ALA A 47 11.77 -2.50 15.53
CA ALA A 47 12.92 -3.31 15.13
C ALA A 47 14.06 -2.41 14.63
N ALA A 48 15.30 -2.76 14.99
CA ALA A 48 16.48 -2.04 14.51
C ALA A 48 16.68 -2.24 12.99
N ILE A 49 17.38 -1.31 12.35
CA ILE A 49 17.87 -1.48 10.98
C ILE A 49 18.78 -2.73 10.94
N ASP A 50 18.83 -3.41 9.80
CA ASP A 50 19.49 -4.69 9.54
C ASP A 50 18.91 -5.87 10.34
N THR A 51 17.71 -5.72 10.91
CA THR A 51 16.98 -6.82 11.57
C THR A 51 16.20 -7.62 10.53
N GLU A 52 16.27 -8.95 10.67
CA GLU A 52 15.40 -9.88 9.95
C GLU A 52 13.95 -9.71 10.41
N VAL A 53 13.01 -9.54 9.50
CA VAL A 53 11.62 -9.25 9.77
C VAL A 53 10.70 -10.17 8.98
N THR A 54 9.56 -10.52 9.58
CA THR A 54 8.47 -11.19 8.87
C THR A 54 7.20 -10.39 9.11
N VAL A 55 6.57 -9.90 8.03
CA VAL A 55 5.37 -9.08 8.08
C VAL A 55 4.27 -9.66 7.20
N GLU A 56 3.02 -9.35 7.50
CA GLU A 56 1.87 -9.53 6.61
C GLU A 56 1.27 -8.17 6.30
N CYS A 57 0.97 -7.94 5.03
CA CYS A 57 0.45 -6.67 4.55
C CYS A 57 -0.39 -6.87 3.29
N PHE A 58 -1.10 -5.81 2.91
CA PHE A 58 -1.91 -5.80 1.70
C PHE A 58 -1.24 -4.89 0.66
N VAL A 59 -1.05 -5.42 -0.52
CA VAL A 59 -0.58 -4.65 -1.67
C VAL A 59 -1.52 -3.47 -1.90
N GLN A 60 -0.98 -2.28 -2.03
CA GLN A 60 -1.73 -1.08 -2.42
C GLN A 60 -1.42 -0.69 -3.86
N ASP A 61 -0.15 -0.89 -4.26
CA ASP A 61 0.33 -0.62 -5.61
C ASP A 61 1.71 -1.26 -5.82
N HIS A 62 2.20 -1.25 -7.04
CA HIS A 62 3.57 -1.66 -7.33
C HIS A 62 4.12 -0.97 -8.59
N GLN A 63 5.43 -0.84 -8.67
CA GLN A 63 6.13 -0.40 -9.86
C GLN A 63 6.06 -1.47 -10.97
N SER A 64 6.40 -1.10 -12.19
CA SER A 64 6.53 -2.04 -13.31
C SER A 64 7.53 -3.14 -12.99
N TRP A 65 7.19 -4.38 -13.35
CA TRP A 65 8.11 -5.50 -13.25
C TRP A 65 9.36 -5.28 -14.13
N TRP A 66 10.53 -5.51 -13.56
CA TRP A 66 11.80 -5.34 -14.25
C TRP A 66 12.85 -6.32 -13.72
N GLN A 67 13.50 -7.06 -14.62
CA GLN A 67 14.63 -7.96 -14.29
C GLN A 67 14.35 -8.89 -13.09
N ASP A 68 13.22 -9.60 -13.12
CA ASP A 68 12.77 -10.52 -12.08
C ASP A 68 12.54 -9.86 -10.69
N LYS A 69 12.18 -8.57 -10.68
CA LYS A 69 11.90 -7.80 -9.46
C LYS A 69 10.72 -6.86 -9.64
N VAL A 70 10.13 -6.48 -8.52
CA VAL A 70 9.09 -5.46 -8.43
C VAL A 70 9.20 -4.70 -7.12
N THR A 71 9.07 -3.39 -7.12
CA THR A 71 8.96 -2.59 -5.89
C THR A 71 7.48 -2.44 -5.54
N VAL A 72 7.10 -2.75 -4.28
CA VAL A 72 5.71 -2.85 -3.87
C VAL A 72 5.41 -1.92 -2.70
N TYR A 73 4.31 -1.18 -2.80
CA TYR A 73 3.74 -0.36 -1.73
C TYR A 73 2.70 -1.19 -1.00
N CYS A 74 2.96 -1.53 0.25
CA CYS A 74 2.08 -2.33 1.08
C CYS A 74 1.61 -1.56 2.29
N GLN A 75 0.40 -1.89 2.76
CA GLN A 75 -0.17 -1.30 3.96
C GLN A 75 -1.09 -2.29 4.68
N ASP A 76 -1.23 -2.15 5.97
CA ASP A 76 -2.31 -2.68 6.78
C ASP A 76 -2.98 -1.53 7.57
N PRO A 77 -4.05 -1.76 8.38
CA PRO A 77 -4.67 -0.70 9.16
C PRO A 77 -3.72 0.05 10.10
N ASP A 78 -2.68 -0.62 10.60
CA ASP A 78 -1.76 -0.08 11.61
C ASP A 78 -0.60 0.70 10.98
N GLY A 79 -0.10 0.26 9.81
CA GLY A 79 1.05 0.89 9.18
C GLY A 79 1.30 0.50 7.73
N ALA A 80 2.42 0.97 7.20
CA ALA A 80 2.79 0.74 5.81
C ALA A 80 4.24 0.26 5.67
N TYR A 81 4.49 -0.44 4.57
CA TYR A 81 5.75 -1.09 4.28
C TYR A 81 6.14 -0.83 2.83
N PHE A 82 7.39 -0.50 2.59
CA PHE A 82 7.96 -0.36 1.26
C PHE A 82 8.86 -1.57 0.99
N LEU A 83 8.50 -2.38 0.00
CA LEU A 83 9.25 -3.58 -0.37
C LEU A 83 10.10 -3.23 -1.59
N TYR A 84 11.38 -2.95 -1.35
CA TYR A 84 12.29 -2.53 -2.42
C TYR A 84 12.83 -3.74 -3.16
N GLU A 85 12.68 -3.70 -4.50
CA GLU A 85 13.20 -4.73 -5.42
C GLU A 85 12.88 -6.17 -5.00
N LEU A 86 11.62 -6.41 -4.57
CA LEU A 86 11.12 -7.74 -4.20
C LEU A 86 11.31 -8.72 -5.37
N PRO A 87 12.09 -9.82 -5.22
CA PRO A 87 12.22 -10.84 -6.25
C PRO A 87 10.87 -11.43 -6.62
N CYS A 88 10.51 -11.37 -7.89
CA CYS A 88 9.18 -11.72 -8.36
C CYS A 88 9.20 -12.14 -9.82
N SER A 89 8.53 -13.27 -10.14
CA SER A 89 8.30 -13.63 -11.52
C SER A 89 7.34 -12.64 -12.20
N GLU A 90 7.42 -12.50 -13.53
CA GLU A 90 6.45 -11.67 -14.26
C GLU A 90 5.01 -12.17 -14.10
N GLU A 91 4.81 -13.48 -13.93
CA GLU A 91 3.49 -14.06 -13.68
C GLU A 91 2.95 -13.65 -12.30
N ASP A 92 3.78 -13.69 -11.26
CA ASP A 92 3.37 -13.34 -9.90
C ASP A 92 3.20 -11.84 -9.73
N SER A 93 4.00 -11.01 -10.42
CA SER A 93 3.81 -9.55 -10.39
C SER A 93 2.40 -9.13 -10.84
N LYS A 94 1.81 -9.85 -11.79
CA LYS A 94 0.43 -9.60 -12.25
C LYS A 94 -0.65 -9.97 -11.23
N LYS A 95 -0.29 -10.72 -10.17
CA LYS A 95 -1.18 -11.08 -9.05
C LYS A 95 -1.07 -10.12 -7.88
N LEU A 96 -0.04 -9.28 -7.84
CA LEU A 96 0.17 -8.24 -6.81
C LEU A 96 -0.77 -7.04 -7.02
N VAL A 97 -2.07 -7.32 -7.16
CA VAL A 97 -3.08 -6.27 -7.36
C VAL A 97 -3.50 -5.63 -6.03
N PRO A 98 -4.03 -4.40 -6.02
CA PRO A 98 -4.49 -3.75 -4.80
C PRO A 98 -5.45 -4.62 -3.99
N GLY A 99 -5.18 -4.76 -2.70
CA GLY A 99 -5.94 -5.59 -1.76
C GLY A 99 -5.43 -7.02 -1.60
N THR A 100 -4.49 -7.48 -2.41
CA THR A 100 -3.86 -8.81 -2.25
C THR A 100 -3.08 -8.87 -0.95
N LYS A 101 -3.36 -9.84 -0.09
CA LYS A 101 -2.56 -10.10 1.11
C LYS A 101 -1.32 -10.90 0.76
N ILE A 102 -0.19 -10.47 1.28
CA ILE A 102 1.09 -11.17 1.17
C ILE A 102 1.78 -11.25 2.52
N LYS A 103 2.49 -12.34 2.74
CA LYS A 103 3.49 -12.49 3.81
C LYS A 103 4.86 -12.23 3.19
N VAL A 104 5.66 -11.43 3.87
CA VAL A 104 7.01 -11.03 3.41
C VAL A 104 8.01 -11.34 4.51
N HIS A 105 9.12 -11.95 4.11
CA HIS A 105 10.28 -12.18 4.96
C HIS A 105 11.49 -11.50 4.33
N GLY A 106 12.26 -10.73 5.10
CA GLY A 106 13.41 -10.00 4.57
C GLY A 106 14.12 -9.21 5.67
N TYR A 107 14.87 -8.20 5.29
CA TYR A 107 15.63 -7.36 6.23
C TYR A 107 15.10 -5.93 6.22
N LYS A 108 14.85 -5.38 7.40
CA LYS A 108 14.54 -3.95 7.55
C LYS A 108 15.80 -3.15 7.24
N SER A 109 15.70 -2.22 6.30
CA SER A 109 16.78 -1.36 5.85
C SER A 109 16.39 0.10 5.91
N GLU A 110 17.35 0.99 5.73
CA GLU A 110 17.11 2.42 5.58
C GLU A 110 17.97 2.98 4.44
N TRP A 111 17.32 3.68 3.52
CA TRP A 111 17.98 4.41 2.43
C TRP A 111 17.59 5.89 2.46
N SER A 112 18.55 6.76 2.76
CA SER A 112 18.31 8.23 2.80
C SER A 112 17.12 8.66 3.66
N GLY A 113 16.84 7.90 4.74
CA GLY A 113 15.72 8.11 5.65
C GLY A 113 14.46 7.34 5.30
N GLU A 114 14.37 6.70 4.12
CA GLU A 114 13.31 5.76 3.78
C GLU A 114 13.52 4.44 4.51
N VAL A 115 12.49 3.96 5.21
CA VAL A 115 12.50 2.65 5.85
C VAL A 115 11.87 1.62 4.94
N GLU A 116 12.65 0.65 4.52
CA GLU A 116 12.28 -0.35 3.52
C GLU A 116 12.56 -1.78 3.99
N ILE A 117 12.00 -2.74 3.28
CA ILE A 117 12.34 -4.16 3.42
C ILE A 117 13.07 -4.58 2.15
N VAL A 118 14.27 -5.12 2.32
CA VAL A 118 15.19 -5.55 1.25
C VAL A 118 15.54 -7.03 1.37
N ASP A 119 16.18 -7.58 0.32
CA ASP A 119 16.62 -8.97 0.27
C ASP A 119 15.52 -9.95 0.71
N SER A 120 14.32 -9.73 0.19
CA SER A 120 13.09 -10.32 0.68
C SER A 120 12.56 -11.42 -0.23
N GLU A 121 11.72 -12.28 0.34
CA GLU A 121 10.88 -13.26 -0.33
C GLU A 121 9.43 -13.09 0.15
N PHE A 122 8.45 -13.57 -0.63
CA PHE A 122 7.05 -13.41 -0.28
C PHE A 122 6.20 -14.62 -0.65
N TRP A 123 5.05 -14.72 -0.02
CA TRP A 123 4.00 -15.70 -0.27
C TRP A 123 2.65 -15.00 -0.36
N PHE A 124 1.80 -15.45 -1.27
CA PHE A 124 0.40 -15.03 -1.31
C PHE A 124 -0.38 -15.67 -0.17
N GLU A 125 -1.27 -14.90 0.45
CA GLU A 125 -2.19 -15.38 1.50
C GLU A 125 -3.64 -15.22 1.02
N ASP A 126 -4.48 -16.24 1.27
CA ASP A 126 -5.85 -16.31 0.75
C ASP A 126 -6.92 -15.86 1.79
N ASP A 127 -6.52 -15.19 2.87
CA ASP A 127 -7.36 -14.89 4.01
C ASP A 127 -8.00 -13.49 3.98
N GLY A 128 -8.37 -13.00 2.83
CA GLY A 128 -9.14 -11.78 2.64
C GLY A 128 -8.43 -10.70 1.83
N THR A 129 -9.13 -9.58 1.63
CA THR A 129 -8.64 -8.43 0.88
C THR A 129 -8.87 -7.14 1.65
N TRP A 130 -7.93 -6.19 1.55
CA TRP A 130 -8.09 -4.89 2.15
C TRP A 130 -7.34 -3.82 1.35
N ILE A 131 -7.99 -2.67 1.13
CA ILE A 131 -7.42 -1.52 0.42
C ILE A 131 -7.47 -0.33 1.38
N ALA A 132 -6.35 0.37 1.50
CA ALA A 132 -6.23 1.56 2.34
C ALA A 132 -7.10 2.70 1.81
N THR A 133 -7.67 3.46 2.73
CA THR A 133 -8.20 4.79 2.42
C THR A 133 -7.10 5.82 2.68
N ALA A 134 -6.88 6.73 1.74
CA ALA A 134 -5.85 7.74 1.86
C ALA A 134 -6.05 8.60 3.12
N PHE A 135 -5.01 8.68 3.94
CA PHE A 135 -5.00 9.51 5.15
C PHE A 135 -4.76 10.99 4.79
N ASP A 136 -5.61 11.89 5.25
CA ASP A 136 -5.40 13.33 5.07
C ASP A 136 -4.27 13.84 5.98
N ALA A 137 -3.06 13.92 5.42
CA ALA A 137 -1.85 14.37 6.11
C ALA A 137 -1.62 15.89 6.02
N THR A 138 -2.55 16.67 5.45
CA THR A 138 -2.40 18.11 5.23
C THR A 138 -2.03 18.87 6.50
N SER A 139 -2.65 18.51 7.63
CA SER A 139 -2.38 19.16 8.93
C SER A 139 -1.00 18.85 9.51
N LEU A 140 -0.31 17.85 8.98
CA LEU A 140 1.05 17.43 9.38
C LEU A 140 2.15 18.04 8.52
N TRP A 141 1.79 18.82 7.49
CA TRP A 141 2.74 19.47 6.61
C TRP A 141 3.74 20.33 7.39
N GLY A 142 5.03 20.08 7.19
CA GLY A 142 6.12 20.78 7.89
C GLY A 142 6.33 20.37 9.36
N LYS A 143 5.71 19.27 9.81
CA LYS A 143 5.85 18.78 11.19
C LYS A 143 6.60 17.45 11.24
N ASP A 144 7.34 17.21 12.32
CA ASP A 144 8.10 15.98 12.56
C ASP A 144 7.20 14.75 12.60
N ASP A 145 5.96 14.90 13.07
CA ASP A 145 4.98 13.82 13.14
C ASP A 145 4.60 13.23 11.76
N LEU A 146 4.89 13.93 10.67
CA LEU A 146 4.67 13.45 9.32
C LEU A 146 5.43 12.13 9.05
N SER A 147 6.65 12.00 9.59
CA SER A 147 7.47 10.80 9.45
C SER A 147 6.82 9.51 9.99
N LYS A 148 5.89 9.64 10.94
CA LYS A 148 5.11 8.49 11.46
C LYS A 148 4.12 7.90 10.46
N HIS A 149 3.92 8.57 9.32
CA HIS A 149 3.05 8.16 8.24
C HIS A 149 3.82 7.75 6.97
N MET A 150 5.14 7.54 7.12
CA MET A 150 5.99 7.04 6.02
C MET A 150 5.37 5.81 5.37
N ASN A 151 5.48 5.73 4.05
CA ASN A 151 4.96 4.68 3.18
C ASN A 151 3.43 4.55 3.10
N LYS A 152 2.66 5.25 3.96
CA LYS A 152 1.20 5.22 3.88
C LYS A 152 0.69 5.93 2.63
N LEU A 153 -0.44 5.46 2.13
CA LEU A 153 -1.26 6.19 1.18
C LEU A 153 -1.83 7.43 1.88
N VAL A 154 -1.47 8.62 1.38
CA VAL A 154 -1.85 9.89 1.99
C VAL A 154 -2.40 10.88 0.96
N THR A 155 -3.13 11.89 1.44
CA THR A 155 -3.48 13.08 0.65
C THR A 155 -2.91 14.34 1.28
N PHE A 156 -2.50 15.29 0.44
CA PHE A 156 -2.23 16.67 0.81
C PHE A 156 -3.14 17.60 0.03
N LYS A 157 -3.88 18.46 0.73
CA LYS A 157 -4.91 19.32 0.12
C LYS A 157 -4.47 20.78 0.06
N GLY A 158 -4.73 21.42 -1.08
CA GLY A 158 -4.53 22.83 -1.26
C GLY A 158 -3.06 23.27 -1.25
N VAL A 159 -2.15 22.39 -1.67
CA VAL A 159 -0.74 22.74 -1.82
C VAL A 159 -0.54 23.56 -3.08
N LYS A 160 0.41 24.49 -3.05
CA LYS A 160 0.70 25.42 -4.14
C LYS A 160 1.94 24.97 -4.91
N VAL A 161 1.83 24.90 -6.23
CA VAL A 161 2.95 24.55 -7.11
C VAL A 161 3.96 25.71 -7.13
N GLU A 162 5.24 25.39 -6.94
CA GLU A 162 6.36 26.33 -7.00
C GLU A 162 7.22 26.06 -8.24
N ALA A 163 8.18 26.95 -8.49
CA ALA A 163 9.13 26.80 -9.59
C ALA A 163 10.05 25.58 -9.30
N SER A 164 10.15 24.70 -10.30
CA SER A 164 10.99 23.49 -10.25
C SER A 164 12.39 23.73 -10.84
N ASN A 165 12.60 24.89 -11.48
CA ASN A 165 13.91 25.33 -12.00
C ASN A 165 13.99 26.86 -12.01
N ASP A 166 15.18 27.40 -12.33
CA ASP A 166 15.45 28.84 -12.41
C ASP A 166 14.65 29.54 -13.52
N GLU A 167 14.16 28.82 -14.51
CA GLU A 167 13.35 29.34 -15.62
C GLU A 167 11.86 29.45 -15.24
N GLY A 168 11.46 28.97 -14.06
CA GLY A 168 10.10 29.08 -13.57
C GLY A 168 9.18 27.97 -14.10
N ALA A 169 9.69 26.80 -14.49
CA ALA A 169 8.87 25.65 -14.87
C ALA A 169 8.11 25.09 -13.67
N GLY A 170 6.87 24.63 -13.87
CA GLY A 170 6.06 23.99 -12.83
C GLY A 170 6.50 22.55 -12.54
N PHE A 171 7.30 21.95 -13.38
CA PHE A 171 7.86 20.61 -13.23
C PHE A 171 9.19 20.48 -13.99
N THR A 172 9.95 19.39 -13.70
CA THR A 172 11.11 18.96 -14.48
C THR A 172 11.05 17.45 -14.69
N TYR A 173 11.66 16.96 -15.78
CA TYR A 173 11.97 15.55 -15.90
C TYR A 173 13.30 15.29 -15.22
N LYS A 174 13.34 14.23 -14.40
CA LYS A 174 14.40 13.94 -13.44
C LYS A 174 14.60 15.05 -12.41
N TRP A 175 15.25 14.71 -11.33
CA TRP A 175 15.47 15.62 -10.18
C TRP A 175 16.32 16.85 -10.54
N ASP A 176 17.19 16.74 -11.55
CA ASP A 176 18.12 17.79 -12.00
C ASP A 176 17.70 18.48 -13.31
N GLY A 177 16.54 18.12 -13.88
CA GLY A 177 16.04 18.66 -15.14
C GLY A 177 16.73 18.11 -16.39
N SER A 178 17.61 17.13 -16.29
CA SER A 178 18.34 16.55 -17.43
C SER A 178 17.51 15.54 -18.25
N GLY A 179 16.30 15.20 -17.78
CA GLY A 179 15.45 14.18 -18.38
C GLY A 179 14.60 14.66 -19.54
N SER A 180 13.76 13.74 -20.01
CA SER A 180 12.80 13.95 -21.11
C SER A 180 11.50 13.20 -20.79
N GLN A 181 10.47 13.41 -21.60
CA GLN A 181 9.19 12.69 -21.45
C GLN A 181 9.42 11.18 -21.42
N GLY A 182 8.83 10.54 -20.38
CA GLY A 182 9.02 9.12 -20.07
C GLY A 182 9.93 8.88 -18.86
N ASP A 183 10.73 9.88 -18.47
CA ASP A 183 11.44 9.88 -17.17
C ASP A 183 10.49 10.35 -16.05
N ASP A 184 10.90 10.24 -14.80
CA ASP A 184 10.15 10.72 -13.63
C ASP A 184 9.87 12.22 -13.73
N VAL A 185 8.68 12.63 -13.31
CA VAL A 185 8.27 14.04 -13.29
C VAL A 185 8.36 14.59 -11.88
N TYR A 186 9.33 15.48 -11.65
CA TYR A 186 9.57 16.16 -10.38
C TYR A 186 8.93 17.52 -10.35
N PHE A 187 8.35 17.90 -9.21
CA PHE A 187 7.79 19.23 -9.00
C PHE A 187 7.84 19.63 -7.54
N TYR A 188 7.94 20.94 -7.30
CA TYR A 188 7.90 21.51 -5.96
C TYR A 188 6.52 21.99 -5.61
N VAL A 189 6.10 21.70 -4.38
CA VAL A 189 4.87 22.22 -3.80
C VAL A 189 5.09 22.75 -2.41
N SER A 190 4.33 23.79 -2.03
CA SER A 190 4.42 24.41 -0.72
C SER A 190 3.08 24.54 -0.03
N LEU A 191 3.14 24.54 1.29
CA LEU A 191 2.03 24.88 2.17
C LEU A 191 2.57 25.56 3.43
N ASN A 192 1.97 26.68 3.84
CA ASN A 192 2.36 27.41 5.06
C ASN A 192 3.85 27.80 5.12
N GLY A 193 4.49 28.03 3.97
CA GLY A 193 5.90 28.44 3.89
C GLY A 193 6.93 27.31 3.94
N THR A 194 6.50 26.07 3.99
CA THR A 194 7.37 24.88 3.84
C THR A 194 7.16 24.29 2.46
N SER A 195 8.26 23.97 1.75
CA SER A 195 8.25 23.37 0.42
C SER A 195 8.80 21.95 0.46
N TYR A 196 8.23 21.09 -0.37
CA TYR A 196 8.74 19.74 -0.63
C TYR A 196 8.83 19.49 -2.13
N GLN A 197 9.79 18.66 -2.54
CA GLN A 197 9.87 18.12 -3.89
C GLN A 197 9.18 16.75 -3.92
N PHE A 198 8.17 16.61 -4.74
CA PHE A 198 7.46 15.35 -4.98
C PHE A 198 7.67 14.91 -6.43
N LEU A 199 7.28 13.68 -6.73
CA LEU A 199 7.40 13.15 -8.08
C LEU A 199 6.25 12.25 -8.48
N VAL A 200 5.99 12.18 -9.78
CA VAL A 200 5.32 11.06 -10.42
C VAL A 200 6.42 10.14 -10.95
N GLU A 201 6.57 9.01 -10.30
CA GLU A 201 7.60 8.04 -10.59
C GLU A 201 7.18 7.20 -11.81
N SER A 202 8.00 7.15 -12.84
CA SER A 202 7.65 6.62 -14.16
C SER A 202 7.43 5.11 -14.18
N TYR A 203 8.10 4.37 -13.29
CA TYR A 203 7.86 2.93 -13.12
C TYR A 203 6.56 2.61 -12.40
N LEU A 204 6.03 3.54 -11.61
CA LEU A 204 4.73 3.43 -10.94
C LEU A 204 3.60 3.96 -11.82
N ARG A 205 3.82 5.08 -12.50
CA ARG A 205 2.85 5.79 -13.35
C ARG A 205 3.54 6.30 -14.61
N ASP A 206 3.54 5.52 -15.66
CA ASP A 206 4.17 5.86 -16.91
C ASP A 206 3.50 7.05 -17.63
N SER A 207 4.13 7.53 -18.69
CA SER A 207 3.70 8.71 -19.47
C SER A 207 2.33 8.55 -20.16
N SER A 208 1.74 7.37 -20.19
CA SER A 208 0.39 7.15 -20.70
C SER A 208 -0.70 7.50 -19.67
N THR A 209 -0.36 7.52 -18.37
CA THR A 209 -1.29 7.70 -17.27
C THR A 209 -1.82 9.12 -17.14
N THR A 210 -3.00 9.25 -16.54
CA THR A 210 -3.64 10.55 -16.33
C THR A 210 -2.84 11.43 -15.36
N VAL A 211 -2.27 10.84 -14.30
CA VAL A 211 -1.49 11.58 -13.30
C VAL A 211 -0.17 12.11 -13.87
N TYR A 212 0.51 11.31 -14.70
CA TYR A 212 1.73 11.75 -15.37
C TYR A 212 1.47 12.98 -16.24
N LYS A 213 0.41 12.93 -17.06
CA LYS A 213 -0.02 14.07 -17.91
C LYS A 213 -0.48 15.26 -17.07
N ALA A 214 -1.11 15.03 -15.93
CA ALA A 214 -1.49 16.10 -15.02
C ALA A 214 -0.25 16.81 -14.44
N ALA A 215 0.80 16.03 -14.07
CA ALA A 215 2.07 16.59 -13.60
C ALA A 215 2.77 17.42 -14.68
N GLU A 216 2.79 16.97 -15.95
CA GLU A 216 3.29 17.74 -17.10
C GLU A 216 2.50 19.04 -17.35
N GLY A 217 1.27 19.11 -16.87
CA GLY A 217 0.40 20.29 -17.02
C GLY A 217 0.55 21.33 -15.90
N LEU A 218 1.30 21.04 -14.84
CA LEU A 218 1.45 21.92 -13.67
C LEU A 218 2.11 23.25 -14.03
N LYS A 219 1.59 24.32 -13.47
CA LYS A 219 2.13 25.69 -13.61
C LYS A 219 2.38 26.28 -12.23
N VAL A 220 3.43 27.07 -12.15
CA VAL A 220 3.72 27.83 -10.93
C VAL A 220 2.51 28.68 -10.52
N GLY A 221 2.11 28.53 -9.27
CA GLY A 221 0.95 29.20 -8.71
C GLY A 221 -0.35 28.38 -8.71
N ASP A 222 -0.40 27.26 -9.42
CA ASP A 222 -1.53 26.35 -9.34
C ASP A 222 -1.73 25.86 -7.89
N THR A 223 -2.99 25.64 -7.53
CA THR A 223 -3.35 25.02 -6.26
C THR A 223 -3.92 23.64 -6.54
N VAL A 224 -3.35 22.61 -5.92
CA VAL A 224 -3.71 21.22 -6.19
C VAL A 224 -3.94 20.42 -4.90
N ASP A 225 -4.74 19.38 -5.03
CA ASP A 225 -4.78 18.29 -4.05
C ASP A 225 -3.99 17.11 -4.63
N LEU A 226 -3.15 16.49 -3.80
CA LEU A 226 -2.29 15.38 -4.18
C LEU A 226 -2.67 14.13 -3.40
N GLU A 227 -2.59 12.97 -4.06
CA GLU A 227 -2.69 11.66 -3.44
C GLU A 227 -1.49 10.82 -3.85
N GLY A 228 -0.91 10.05 -2.92
CA GLY A 228 0.24 9.20 -3.20
C GLY A 228 0.78 8.50 -1.98
N TYR A 229 1.86 7.76 -2.17
CA TYR A 229 2.58 7.08 -1.12
C TYR A 229 3.64 8.01 -0.54
N LEU A 230 3.65 8.16 0.79
CA LEU A 230 4.57 9.08 1.48
C LEU A 230 5.97 8.46 1.58
N TYR A 231 6.65 8.39 0.47
CA TYR A 231 8.05 8.00 0.38
C TYR A 231 8.95 9.07 1.01
N TRP A 232 10.18 8.68 1.37
CA TRP A 232 11.13 9.55 2.06
C TRP A 232 12.50 9.55 1.37
N TYR A 233 13.03 10.75 1.06
CA TYR A 233 14.39 10.91 0.57
C TYR A 233 15.01 12.14 1.19
N ASN A 234 15.74 11.97 2.31
CA ASN A 234 16.23 13.06 3.15
C ASN A 234 15.13 14.05 3.60
N GLY A 235 13.88 13.59 3.62
CA GLY A 235 12.67 14.35 3.90
C GLY A 235 11.48 13.79 3.12
N PRO A 236 10.26 14.32 3.32
CA PRO A 236 9.09 13.87 2.58
C PRO A 236 9.26 14.04 1.07
N GLN A 237 9.11 12.94 0.32
CA GLN A 237 9.16 12.93 -1.13
C GLN A 237 8.07 11.97 -1.67
N MET A 238 6.81 12.44 -1.64
CA MET A 238 5.67 11.62 -2.04
C MET A 238 5.82 11.11 -3.48
N HIS A 239 5.57 9.81 -3.69
CA HIS A 239 5.32 9.23 -5.00
C HIS A 239 3.85 9.42 -5.34
N VAL A 240 3.58 10.40 -6.21
CA VAL A 240 2.23 10.90 -6.49
C VAL A 240 1.52 10.00 -7.49
N ILE A 241 0.30 9.57 -7.15
CA ILE A 241 -0.58 8.75 -7.99
C ILE A 241 -1.87 9.46 -8.40
N GLY A 242 -2.14 10.64 -7.83
CA GLY A 242 -3.30 11.46 -8.14
C GLY A 242 -3.03 12.96 -7.97
N ILE A 243 -3.47 13.76 -8.93
CA ILE A 243 -3.40 15.23 -8.91
C ILE A 243 -4.78 15.77 -9.29
N THR A 244 -5.35 16.64 -8.45
CA THR A 244 -6.61 17.33 -8.71
C THR A 244 -6.41 18.84 -8.59
N SER A 245 -6.60 19.56 -9.68
CA SER A 245 -6.57 21.04 -9.69
C SER A 245 -7.80 21.63 -9.03
N LYS A 246 -7.63 22.77 -8.35
CA LYS A 246 -8.70 23.57 -7.71
C LYS A 246 -9.04 24.82 -8.50
#